data_dc61d52858dcf4437c872e343fd5d27c
#
_entry.id   dc61d52858dcf4437c872e343fd5d27c
#
_cell.length_a   1.000
_cell.length_b   1.000
_cell.length_c   1.000
_cell.angle_alpha   90.00
_cell.angle_beta   90.00
_cell.angle_gamma   90.00
#
_symmetry.space_group_name_H-M   'P 1'
#
loop_
_entity.id
_entity.type
_entity.pdbx_description
1 polymer ?
#
loop_
_entity_poly.entity_id
_entity_poly.type
_entity_poly.pdbx_seq_one_letter_code
_entity_poly.pdbx_strand_id
1 'polypeptide(L)'
;MAVLEAAPEYRGEGRFAAEPALAKRAFGRIYAGWALSQDFYRAGLHLSPETPDLAAYLRVWETRYDTKPAADLLAQLRCWDAGDISDNPLHGGDLPRALAAIRARVLLMPGATDLYFRVADNEAELPHLRDAKLLPIPSIHGHRAGNPAGNATDTAFLREAVRLWLG
;
A
#
# COMPACT_ATOMS: atom_id res chain seq x y z
N MET A 1 -0.65 1.56 -13.27
CA MET A 1 -0.66 2.64 -14.29
C MET A 1 -1.24 2.16 -15.62
N ALA A 2 -0.69 1.14 -16.26
CA ALA A 2 -1.05 0.70 -17.60
C ALA A 2 -2.57 0.55 -17.87
N VAL A 3 -3.35 0.04 -16.91
CA VAL A 3 -4.81 -0.10 -17.08
C VAL A 3 -5.55 1.23 -17.24
N LEU A 4 -5.05 2.30 -16.62
CA LEU A 4 -5.62 3.64 -16.77
C LEU A 4 -5.15 4.31 -18.07
N GLU A 5 -3.89 4.11 -18.44
CA GLU A 5 -3.29 4.68 -19.66
C GLU A 5 -3.77 3.97 -20.95
N ALA A 6 -4.22 2.71 -20.84
CA ALA A 6 -4.85 1.98 -21.94
C ALA A 6 -6.33 2.32 -22.15
N ALA A 7 -6.94 3.13 -21.29
CA ALA A 7 -8.34 3.50 -21.41
C ALA A 7 -8.57 4.35 -22.68
N PRO A 8 -9.67 4.14 -23.43
CA PRO A 8 -10.00 4.96 -24.60
C PRO A 8 -10.15 6.46 -24.31
N GLU A 9 -10.43 6.81 -23.06
CA GLU A 9 -10.56 8.18 -22.58
C GLU A 9 -9.21 8.88 -22.34
N TYR A 10 -8.12 8.13 -22.25
CA TYR A 10 -6.80 8.70 -22.01
C TYR A 10 -6.28 9.54 -23.18
N ARG A 11 -5.69 10.71 -22.90
CA ARG A 11 -5.20 11.70 -23.88
C ARG A 11 -3.71 12.00 -23.74
N GLY A 12 -2.99 11.22 -22.97
CA GLY A 12 -1.57 11.48 -22.67
C GLY A 12 -1.36 12.44 -21.49
N GLU A 13 -0.15 12.44 -20.96
CA GLU A 13 0.30 13.35 -19.88
C GLU A 13 -0.58 13.36 -18.62
N GLY A 14 -1.26 12.24 -18.33
CA GLY A 14 -2.16 12.12 -17.18
C GLY A 14 -3.56 12.70 -17.38
N ARG A 15 -3.91 13.13 -18.62
CA ARG A 15 -5.21 13.72 -18.92
C ARG A 15 -6.19 12.69 -19.48
N PHE A 16 -7.46 12.87 -19.16
CA PHE A 16 -8.58 12.07 -19.67
C PHE A 16 -9.67 12.96 -20.27
N ALA A 17 -10.24 12.54 -21.38
CA ALA A 17 -11.38 13.25 -22.01
C ALA A 17 -12.69 13.06 -21.21
N ALA A 18 -12.80 11.98 -20.47
CA ALA A 18 -13.90 11.67 -19.55
C ALA A 18 -13.38 10.68 -18.49
N GLU A 19 -14.12 10.45 -17.42
CA GLU A 19 -13.74 9.47 -16.40
C GLU A 19 -13.80 8.04 -16.98
N PRO A 20 -12.67 7.29 -16.97
CA PRO A 20 -12.57 5.95 -17.53
C PRO A 20 -13.13 4.91 -16.55
N ALA A 21 -14.43 4.82 -16.42
CA ALA A 21 -15.09 4.00 -15.40
C ALA A 21 -14.64 2.53 -15.42
N LEU A 22 -14.53 1.93 -16.61
CA LEU A 22 -14.11 0.55 -16.74
C LEU A 22 -12.66 0.34 -16.28
N ALA A 23 -11.75 1.25 -16.65
CA ALA A 23 -10.34 1.18 -16.25
C ALA A 23 -10.18 1.39 -14.73
N LYS A 24 -10.96 2.29 -14.12
CA LYS A 24 -10.98 2.49 -12.65
C LYS A 24 -11.46 1.23 -11.92
N ARG A 25 -12.48 0.57 -12.42
CA ARG A 25 -12.97 -0.71 -11.87
C ARG A 25 -11.94 -1.83 -12.03
N ALA A 26 -11.32 -1.96 -13.20
CA ALA A 26 -10.23 -2.90 -13.41
C ALA A 26 -9.06 -2.63 -12.45
N PHE A 27 -8.69 -1.37 -12.25
CA PHE A 27 -7.69 -0.97 -11.25
C PHE A 27 -8.09 -1.44 -9.84
N GLY A 28 -9.33 -1.16 -9.40
CA GLY A 28 -9.82 -1.59 -8.08
C GLY A 28 -9.75 -3.10 -7.90
N ARG A 29 -10.11 -3.86 -8.93
CA ARG A 29 -10.06 -5.33 -8.91
C ARG A 29 -8.62 -5.86 -8.80
N ILE A 30 -7.68 -5.27 -9.56
CA ILE A 30 -6.25 -5.61 -9.46
C ILE A 30 -5.73 -5.29 -8.06
N TYR A 31 -6.10 -4.13 -7.53
CA TYR A 31 -5.65 -3.67 -6.22
C TYR A 31 -6.14 -4.57 -5.08
N ALA A 32 -7.34 -5.16 -5.19
CA ALA A 32 -7.85 -6.13 -4.22
C ALA A 32 -6.89 -7.33 -4.01
N GLY A 33 -6.21 -7.77 -5.09
CA GLY A 33 -5.25 -8.88 -5.03
C GLY A 33 -3.90 -8.49 -4.39
N TRP A 34 -3.58 -7.18 -4.33
CA TRP A 34 -2.34 -6.68 -3.74
C TRP A 34 -2.52 -6.16 -2.31
N ALA A 35 -3.64 -5.48 -2.04
CA ALA A 35 -3.89 -4.86 -0.73
C ALA A 35 -4.17 -5.87 0.38
N LEU A 36 -4.55 -7.09 0.03
CA LEU A 36 -4.89 -8.15 0.97
C LEU A 36 -4.07 -9.40 0.67
N SER A 37 -3.77 -10.17 1.73
CA SER A 37 -2.99 -11.38 1.57
C SER A 37 -3.83 -12.55 1.03
N GLN A 38 -3.15 -13.57 0.52
CA GLN A 38 -3.81 -14.83 0.16
C GLN A 38 -4.43 -15.51 1.39
N ASP A 39 -3.80 -15.38 2.56
CA ASP A 39 -4.31 -15.96 3.80
C ASP A 39 -5.60 -15.29 4.27
N PHE A 40 -5.74 -13.97 4.06
CA PHE A 40 -7.00 -13.27 4.26
C PHE A 40 -8.15 -13.90 3.44
N TYR A 41 -7.91 -14.18 2.16
CA TYR A 41 -8.91 -14.80 1.30
C TYR A 41 -9.17 -16.27 1.66
N ARG A 42 -8.13 -17.04 1.99
CA ARG A 42 -8.28 -18.44 2.45
C ARG A 42 -9.05 -18.55 3.76
N ALA A 43 -8.84 -17.62 4.67
CA ALA A 43 -9.58 -17.56 5.93
C ALA A 43 -11.03 -17.08 5.78
N GLY A 44 -11.47 -16.74 4.56
CA GLY A 44 -12.83 -16.28 4.30
C GLY A 44 -13.17 -14.90 4.87
N LEU A 45 -12.15 -14.09 5.23
CA LEU A 45 -12.37 -12.77 5.85
C LEU A 45 -12.96 -11.73 4.88
N HIS A 46 -13.07 -12.05 3.62
CA HIS A 46 -13.77 -11.25 2.59
C HIS A 46 -15.29 -11.50 2.59
N LEU A 47 -15.76 -12.51 3.34
CA LEU A 47 -17.18 -12.88 3.38
C LEU A 47 -17.91 -12.15 4.50
N SER A 48 -19.06 -11.60 4.19
CA SER A 48 -20.01 -11.00 5.12
C SER A 48 -21.43 -11.11 4.55
N PRO A 49 -22.48 -10.73 5.30
CA PRO A 49 -23.84 -10.66 4.73
C PRO A 49 -23.92 -9.79 3.47
N GLU A 50 -23.13 -8.70 3.39
CA GLU A 50 -23.09 -7.77 2.26
C GLU A 50 -22.21 -8.29 1.12
N THR A 51 -21.25 -9.17 1.43
CA THR A 51 -20.33 -9.79 0.47
C THR A 51 -20.33 -11.30 0.62
N PRO A 52 -21.43 -11.99 0.22
CA PRO A 52 -21.64 -13.43 0.46
C PRO A 52 -20.69 -14.31 -0.37
N ASP A 53 -20.02 -13.75 -1.36
CA ASP A 53 -19.08 -14.45 -2.21
C ASP A 53 -17.93 -13.53 -2.67
N LEU A 54 -16.90 -14.11 -3.26
CA LEU A 54 -15.74 -13.36 -3.78
C LEU A 54 -16.16 -12.34 -4.85
N ALA A 55 -17.13 -12.65 -5.69
CA ALA A 55 -17.55 -11.72 -6.73
C ALA A 55 -18.22 -10.47 -6.14
N ALA A 56 -19.02 -10.62 -5.10
CA ALA A 56 -19.60 -9.51 -4.36
C ALA A 56 -18.51 -8.65 -3.70
N TYR A 57 -17.54 -9.28 -3.06
CA TYR A 57 -16.41 -8.59 -2.44
C TYR A 57 -15.57 -7.81 -3.46
N LEU A 58 -15.27 -8.40 -4.62
CA LEU A 58 -14.53 -7.72 -5.68
C LEU A 58 -15.30 -6.52 -6.25
N ARG A 59 -16.64 -6.58 -6.32
CA ARG A 59 -17.45 -5.41 -6.71
C ARG A 59 -17.27 -4.22 -5.77
N VAL A 60 -17.09 -4.45 -4.46
CA VAL A 60 -16.78 -3.37 -3.50
C VAL A 60 -15.46 -2.70 -3.86
N TRP A 61 -14.45 -3.47 -4.24
CA TRP A 61 -13.17 -2.92 -4.68
C TRP A 61 -13.27 -2.19 -6.03
N GLU A 62 -14.03 -2.72 -6.97
CA GLU A 62 -14.26 -2.12 -8.27
C GLU A 62 -14.89 -0.72 -8.15
N THR A 63 -15.86 -0.56 -7.25
CA THR A 63 -16.56 0.72 -7.06
C THR A 63 -15.85 1.70 -6.13
N ARG A 64 -14.82 1.24 -5.40
CA ARG A 64 -14.08 2.04 -4.42
C ARG A 64 -13.48 3.32 -5.01
N TYR A 65 -13.15 3.29 -6.29
CA TYR A 65 -12.49 4.39 -6.99
C TYR A 65 -13.43 5.19 -7.90
N ASP A 66 -14.72 4.89 -7.93
CA ASP A 66 -15.69 5.57 -8.81
C ASP A 66 -15.73 7.08 -8.55
N THR A 67 -15.57 7.51 -7.30
CA THR A 67 -15.57 8.93 -6.89
C THR A 67 -14.19 9.60 -6.97
N LYS A 68 -13.13 8.87 -7.32
CA LYS A 68 -11.79 9.44 -7.42
C LYS A 68 -11.48 9.81 -8.87
N PRO A 69 -10.98 11.03 -9.15
CA PRO A 69 -10.55 11.38 -10.50
C PRO A 69 -9.44 10.43 -10.98
N ALA A 70 -9.56 9.94 -12.21
CA ALA A 70 -8.56 9.05 -12.79
C ALA A 70 -7.19 9.72 -12.94
N ALA A 71 -7.17 11.03 -13.19
CA ALA A 71 -5.94 11.82 -13.25
C ALA A 71 -5.20 11.80 -11.91
N ASP A 72 -5.91 11.94 -10.78
CA ASP A 72 -5.32 11.90 -9.44
C ASP A 72 -4.77 10.52 -9.10
N LEU A 73 -5.52 9.45 -9.44
CA LEU A 73 -5.05 8.07 -9.26
C LEU A 73 -3.77 7.82 -10.07
N LEU A 74 -3.73 8.27 -11.31
CA LEU A 74 -2.56 8.10 -12.16
C LEU A 74 -1.36 8.93 -11.65
N ALA A 75 -1.60 10.16 -11.20
CA ALA A 75 -0.57 11.01 -10.60
C ALA A 75 0.04 10.38 -9.34
N GLN A 76 -0.79 9.84 -8.45
CA GLN A 76 -0.33 9.14 -7.25
C GLN A 76 0.50 7.90 -7.59
N LEU A 77 0.06 7.10 -8.58
CA LEU A 77 0.80 5.92 -9.02
C LEU A 77 2.15 6.27 -9.64
N ARG A 78 2.22 7.34 -10.43
CA ARG A 78 3.47 7.83 -11.02
C ARG A 78 4.42 8.38 -9.95
N CYS A 79 3.89 9.12 -8.98
CA CYS A 79 4.67 9.62 -7.85
C CYS A 79 5.26 8.46 -7.04
N TRP A 80 4.48 7.41 -6.82
CA TRP A 80 4.95 6.22 -6.12
C TRP A 80 6.01 5.45 -6.92
N ASP A 81 5.79 5.25 -8.21
CA ASP A 81 6.72 4.55 -9.10
C ASP A 81 8.09 5.28 -9.22
N ALA A 82 8.05 6.62 -9.21
CA ALA A 82 9.25 7.46 -9.26
C ALA A 82 9.86 7.76 -7.88
N GLY A 83 9.23 7.31 -6.79
CA GLY A 83 9.64 7.64 -5.43
C GLY A 83 10.93 6.95 -5.02
N ASP A 84 12.06 7.65 -5.12
CA ASP A 84 13.36 7.22 -4.65
C ASP A 84 14.01 8.33 -3.82
N ILE A 85 14.20 8.07 -2.52
CA ILE A 85 14.82 9.04 -1.60
C ILE A 85 16.29 9.27 -1.90
N SER A 86 16.94 8.42 -2.67
CA SER A 86 18.35 8.55 -3.06
C SER A 86 18.55 9.30 -4.38
N ASP A 87 17.51 9.40 -5.23
CA ASP A 87 17.58 10.08 -6.53
C ASP A 87 17.52 11.61 -6.37
N ASN A 88 18.60 12.16 -5.89
CA ASN A 88 18.80 13.60 -5.73
C ASN A 88 20.29 13.96 -5.64
N PRO A 89 20.67 15.24 -5.81
CA PRO A 89 22.08 15.66 -5.77
C PRO A 89 22.82 15.40 -4.45
N LEU A 90 22.10 15.24 -3.33
CA LEU A 90 22.73 14.97 -2.01
C LEU A 90 23.19 13.53 -1.90
N HIS A 91 22.44 12.61 -2.48
CA HIS A 91 22.69 11.17 -2.31
C HIS A 91 23.18 10.48 -3.57
N GLY A 92 22.91 11.03 -4.77
CA GLY A 92 23.43 10.56 -6.05
C GLY A 92 23.06 9.13 -6.40
N GLY A 93 21.85 8.67 -5.99
CA GLY A 93 21.36 7.32 -6.20
C GLY A 93 21.85 6.29 -5.16
N ASP A 94 22.58 6.71 -4.13
CA ASP A 94 23.06 5.85 -3.06
C ASP A 94 22.00 5.71 -1.95
N LEU A 95 21.15 4.68 -2.03
CA LEU A 95 20.10 4.42 -1.06
C LEU A 95 20.65 4.18 0.37
N PRO A 96 21.68 3.38 0.61
CA PRO A 96 22.32 3.26 1.91
C PRO A 96 22.70 4.60 2.53
N ARG A 97 23.28 5.51 1.74
CA ARG A 97 23.64 6.85 2.18
C ARG A 97 22.41 7.70 2.51
N ALA A 98 21.35 7.61 1.73
CA ALA A 98 20.10 8.32 1.99
C ALA A 98 19.46 7.84 3.30
N LEU A 99 19.38 6.53 3.52
CA LEU A 99 18.86 5.94 4.75
C LEU A 99 19.71 6.35 5.97
N ALA A 100 21.04 6.34 5.85
CA ALA A 100 21.97 6.77 6.91
C ALA A 100 21.84 8.27 7.25
N ALA A 101 21.26 9.09 6.39
CA ALA A 101 20.99 10.50 6.67
C ALA A 101 19.79 10.73 7.60
N ILE A 102 18.94 9.74 7.80
CA ILE A 102 17.79 9.80 8.70
C ILE A 102 18.29 9.86 10.14
N ARG A 103 17.92 10.93 10.87
CA ARG A 103 18.34 11.16 12.26
C ARG A 103 17.28 10.76 13.28
N ALA A 104 16.06 10.60 12.85
CA ALA A 104 14.96 10.18 13.73
C ALA A 104 15.15 8.72 14.15
N ARG A 105 14.63 8.37 15.32
CA ARG A 105 14.37 6.98 15.68
C ARG A 105 13.30 6.42 14.75
N VAL A 106 13.52 5.26 14.16
CA VAL A 106 12.64 4.67 13.16
C VAL A 106 12.05 3.36 13.68
N LEU A 107 10.71 3.25 13.68
CA LEU A 107 10.02 1.99 13.93
C LEU A 107 9.38 1.52 12.62
N LEU A 108 9.95 0.47 12.02
CA LEU A 108 9.45 -0.17 10.80
C LEU A 108 8.40 -1.21 11.19
N MET A 109 7.17 -1.03 10.72
CA MET A 109 6.04 -1.92 11.07
C MET A 109 5.30 -2.39 9.81
N PRO A 110 5.94 -3.17 8.92
CA PRO A 110 5.24 -3.78 7.80
C PRO A 110 4.24 -4.83 8.29
N GLY A 111 3.15 -5.06 7.56
CA GLY A 111 2.30 -6.22 7.79
C GLY A 111 3.06 -7.52 7.48
N ALA A 112 2.94 -8.54 8.31
CA ALA A 112 3.65 -9.81 8.12
C ALA A 112 3.33 -10.48 6.77
N THR A 113 2.18 -10.17 6.18
CA THR A 113 1.70 -10.70 4.89
C THR A 113 1.56 -9.60 3.83
N ASP A 114 2.19 -8.43 4.03
CA ASP A 114 2.15 -7.33 3.07
C ASP A 114 2.87 -7.72 1.77
N LEU A 115 2.23 -7.46 0.62
CA LEU A 115 2.79 -7.71 -0.70
C LEU A 115 3.47 -6.47 -1.29
N TYR A 116 3.28 -5.29 -0.70
CA TYR A 116 3.93 -4.05 -1.11
C TYR A 116 5.20 -3.79 -0.33
N PHE A 117 5.06 -3.62 0.99
CA PHE A 117 6.15 -3.34 1.92
C PHE A 117 6.49 -4.62 2.65
N ARG A 118 7.18 -5.51 1.97
CA ARG A 118 7.51 -6.83 2.49
C ARG A 118 8.45 -6.70 3.69
N VAL A 119 8.30 -7.61 4.65
CA VAL A 119 9.22 -7.68 5.80
C VAL A 119 10.67 -7.77 5.34
N ALA A 120 10.94 -8.61 4.33
CA ALA A 120 12.30 -8.80 3.79
C ALA A 120 12.92 -7.52 3.20
N ASP A 121 12.12 -6.65 2.60
CA ASP A 121 12.61 -5.38 2.06
C ASP A 121 13.00 -4.43 3.20
N ASN A 122 12.17 -4.37 4.25
CA ASN A 122 12.50 -3.61 5.47
C ASN A 122 13.71 -4.19 6.23
N GLU A 123 13.88 -5.51 6.24
CA GLU A 123 15.09 -6.18 6.79
C GLU A 123 16.35 -5.75 6.02
N ALA A 124 16.27 -5.62 4.69
CA ALA A 124 17.39 -5.17 3.87
C ALA A 124 17.75 -3.70 4.11
N GLU A 125 16.78 -2.85 4.43
CA GLU A 125 17.00 -1.43 4.74
C GLU A 125 17.53 -1.19 6.16
N LEU A 126 17.18 -2.05 7.11
CA LEU A 126 17.46 -1.89 8.53
C LEU A 126 18.95 -1.64 8.85
N PRO A 127 19.94 -2.33 8.24
CA PRO A 127 21.37 -2.10 8.52
C PRO A 127 21.88 -0.70 8.13
N HIS A 128 21.14 0.01 7.28
CA HIS A 128 21.49 1.35 6.79
C HIS A 128 20.89 2.47 7.63
N LEU A 129 19.95 2.17 8.52
CA LEU A 129 19.34 3.12 9.42
C LEU A 129 20.15 3.22 10.73
N ARG A 130 20.32 4.45 11.27
CA ARG A 130 21.16 4.68 12.45
C ARG A 130 20.56 4.19 13.76
N ASP A 131 19.27 4.40 13.93
CA ASP A 131 18.48 4.04 15.13
C ASP A 131 17.13 3.54 14.66
N ALA A 132 17.03 2.23 14.42
CA ALA A 132 15.84 1.64 13.87
C ALA A 132 15.50 0.30 14.52
N LYS A 133 14.22 0.01 14.59
CA LYS A 133 13.68 -1.28 15.02
C LYS A 133 12.67 -1.78 14.00
N LEU A 134 12.76 -3.04 13.63
CA LEU A 134 11.78 -3.74 12.83
C LEU A 134 10.82 -4.51 13.75
N LEU A 135 9.53 -4.25 13.61
CA LEU A 135 8.47 -4.93 14.37
C LEU A 135 7.28 -5.22 13.43
N PRO A 136 7.30 -6.32 12.67
CA PRO A 136 6.22 -6.67 11.77
C PRO A 136 4.89 -6.84 12.51
N ILE A 137 3.81 -6.33 11.93
CA ILE A 137 2.45 -6.50 12.45
C ILE A 137 2.02 -7.95 12.17
N PRO A 138 1.69 -8.77 13.19
CA PRO A 138 1.36 -10.19 13.02
C PRO A 138 -0.08 -10.36 12.50
N SER A 139 -0.32 -9.90 11.27
CA SER A 139 -1.64 -9.82 10.66
C SER A 139 -1.66 -10.51 9.30
N ILE A 140 -2.79 -11.16 8.99
CA ILE A 140 -3.06 -11.71 7.66
C ILE A 140 -3.81 -10.73 6.74
N HIS A 141 -4.03 -9.48 7.18
CA HIS A 141 -4.73 -8.47 6.40
C HIS A 141 -3.87 -7.79 5.32
N GLY A 142 -2.65 -8.29 5.06
CA GLY A 142 -1.75 -7.76 4.04
C GLY A 142 -1.40 -6.30 4.29
N HIS A 143 -1.41 -5.48 3.26
CA HIS A 143 -1.13 -4.04 3.33
C HIS A 143 -2.09 -3.28 4.27
N ARG A 144 -3.31 -3.78 4.47
CA ARG A 144 -4.28 -3.16 5.37
C ARG A 144 -3.94 -3.30 6.85
N ALA A 145 -3.00 -4.15 7.23
CA ALA A 145 -2.53 -4.25 8.60
C ALA A 145 -2.01 -2.92 9.16
N GLY A 146 -1.37 -2.09 8.32
CA GLY A 146 -0.87 -0.76 8.68
C GLY A 146 -1.96 0.32 8.81
N ASN A 147 -3.19 0.04 8.33
CA ASN A 147 -4.36 0.90 8.50
C ASN A 147 -5.55 0.04 8.95
N PRO A 148 -5.58 -0.38 10.21
CA PRO A 148 -6.45 -1.44 10.72
C PRO A 148 -7.88 -0.96 11.04
N ALA A 149 -8.42 0.00 10.33
CA ALA A 149 -9.80 0.45 10.52
C ALA A 149 -10.78 -0.75 10.49
N GLY A 150 -11.51 -0.95 11.58
CA GLY A 150 -12.41 -2.09 11.74
C GLY A 150 -11.73 -3.39 12.21
N ASN A 151 -10.42 -3.40 12.45
CA ASN A 151 -9.69 -4.54 13.02
C ASN A 151 -9.14 -4.18 14.41
N ALA A 152 -9.82 -4.64 15.44
CA ALA A 152 -9.48 -4.33 16.83
C ALA A 152 -8.12 -4.94 17.26
N THR A 153 -7.78 -6.12 16.75
CA THR A 153 -6.52 -6.82 17.08
C THR A 153 -5.32 -6.05 16.55
N ASP A 154 -5.32 -5.70 15.26
CA ASP A 154 -4.22 -4.95 14.65
C ASP A 154 -4.14 -3.53 15.23
N THR A 155 -5.29 -2.90 15.53
CA THR A 155 -5.34 -1.60 16.20
C THR A 155 -4.69 -1.64 17.58
N ALA A 156 -4.97 -2.67 18.37
CA ALA A 156 -4.38 -2.84 19.71
C ALA A 156 -2.87 -3.05 19.64
N PHE A 157 -2.41 -3.91 18.70
CA PHE A 157 -0.99 -4.14 18.47
C PHE A 157 -0.24 -2.86 18.09
N LEU A 158 -0.75 -2.11 17.11
CA LEU A 158 -0.14 -0.85 16.67
C LEU A 158 -0.08 0.18 17.80
N ARG A 159 -1.19 0.35 18.54
CA ARG A 159 -1.26 1.29 19.65
C ARG A 159 -0.21 0.98 20.73
N GLU A 160 -0.10 -0.27 21.11
CA GLU A 160 0.85 -0.70 22.13
C GLU A 160 2.30 -0.55 21.65
N ALA A 161 2.59 -0.97 20.40
CA ALA A 161 3.93 -0.82 19.82
C ALA A 161 4.38 0.66 19.77
N VAL A 162 3.50 1.55 19.31
CA VAL A 162 3.79 3.00 19.26
C VAL A 162 3.94 3.59 20.67
N ARG A 163 3.07 3.19 21.62
CA ARG A 163 3.17 3.64 23.03
C ARG A 163 4.53 3.26 23.63
N LEU A 164 4.96 2.01 23.43
CA LEU A 164 6.24 1.53 23.95
C LEU A 164 7.45 2.18 23.24
N TRP A 165 7.29 2.57 21.97
CA TRP A 165 8.34 3.23 21.21
C TRP A 165 8.54 4.69 21.62
N LEU A 166 7.47 5.38 21.96
CA LEU A 166 7.51 6.79 22.35
C LEU A 166 7.93 7.01 23.81
N GLY A 167 7.85 5.99 24.66
CA GLY A 167 8.20 6.04 26.09
C GLY A 167 7.02 6.43 26.91
#